data_158fe451ff2000e60115a2405eb67436
#
_entry.id   158fe451ff2000e60115a2405eb67436
#
_cell.length_a   1.000
_cell.length_b   1.000
_cell.length_c   1.000
_cell.angle_alpha   90.00
_cell.angle_beta   90.00
_cell.angle_gamma   90.00
#
_symmetry.space_group_name_H-M   'P 1'
#
loop_
_entity.id
_entity.type
_entity.pdbx_description
1 polymer ?
#
loop_
_entity_poly.entity_id
_entity_poly.type
_entity_poly.pdbx_seq_one_letter_code
_entity_poly.pdbx_strand_id
1 'polypeptide(L)'
;YDAHRRDPLTELRYSAGDFADLIARLVPLVPPRRTVVVLEGGYDLDAVAESSAAVAGVLTGVGTRPESASAGGPGADVGEAARRLHGDGPLL
;
A
#
# COMPACT_ATOMS: atom_id res chain seq x y z
N TYR A 1 -8.34 3.10 -3.16
CA TYR A 1 -7.14 3.93 -2.89
C TYR A 1 -7.45 5.22 -2.10
N ASP A 2 -8.50 5.20 -1.32
CA ASP A 2 -8.85 6.33 -0.46
C ASP A 2 -7.88 6.51 0.72
N ALA A 3 -7.00 5.58 0.99
CA ALA A 3 -5.91 5.75 1.95
C ALA A 3 -4.77 6.65 1.43
N HIS A 4 -4.78 7.05 0.16
CA HIS A 4 -3.74 7.93 -0.40
C HIS A 4 -3.81 9.32 0.25
N ARG A 5 -2.64 9.95 0.46
CA ARG A 5 -2.54 11.26 1.13
C ARG A 5 -3.29 12.39 0.41
N ARG A 6 -3.54 12.26 -0.90
CA ARG A 6 -4.31 13.24 -1.69
C ARG A 6 -5.80 12.95 -1.75
N ASP A 7 -6.27 11.90 -1.11
CA ASP A 7 -7.70 11.61 -1.10
C ASP A 7 -8.47 12.68 -0.31
N PRO A 8 -9.56 13.21 -0.85
CA PRO A 8 -10.31 14.27 -0.17
C PRO A 8 -11.21 13.78 0.96
N LEU A 9 -11.45 12.48 1.07
CA LEU A 9 -12.41 11.94 2.04
C LEU A 9 -11.76 11.34 3.28
N THR A 10 -10.47 11.03 3.24
CA THR A 10 -9.77 10.44 4.39
C THR A 10 -8.56 11.28 4.77
N GLU A 11 -8.04 11.02 5.96
CA GLU A 11 -6.84 11.68 6.47
C GLU A 11 -5.64 10.72 6.51
N LEU A 12 -5.74 9.59 5.86
CA LEU A 12 -4.64 8.65 5.72
C LEU A 12 -3.58 9.20 4.77
N ARG A 13 -2.36 8.70 4.87
CA ARG A 13 -1.21 9.32 4.22
C ARG A 13 -0.38 8.34 3.41
N TYR A 14 -1.02 7.39 2.78
CA TYR A 14 -0.34 6.47 1.90
C TYR A 14 0.10 7.16 0.61
N SER A 15 1.21 6.70 0.06
CA SER A 15 1.62 7.02 -1.32
C SER A 15 1.32 5.83 -2.23
N ALA A 16 1.43 6.04 -3.55
CA ALA A 16 1.29 4.94 -4.50
C ALA A 16 2.35 3.85 -4.26
N GLY A 17 3.56 4.23 -3.87
CA GLY A 17 4.61 3.28 -3.51
C GLY A 17 4.26 2.45 -2.27
N ASP A 18 3.53 3.01 -1.33
CA ASP A 18 3.08 2.26 -0.15
C ASP A 18 2.09 1.16 -0.52
N PHE A 19 1.17 1.42 -1.43
CA PHE A 19 0.27 0.38 -1.95
C PHE A 19 1.04 -0.72 -2.67
N ALA A 20 2.05 -0.36 -3.47
CA ALA A 20 2.90 -1.35 -4.13
C ALA A 20 3.64 -2.23 -3.12
N ASP A 21 4.21 -1.63 -2.08
CA ASP A 21 4.93 -2.38 -1.04
C ASP A 21 3.98 -3.30 -0.27
N LEU A 22 2.78 -2.84 0.02
CA LEU A 22 1.77 -3.65 0.71
C LEU A 22 1.39 -4.87 -0.13
N ILE A 23 1.06 -4.68 -1.40
CA ILE A 23 0.68 -5.81 -2.27
C ILE A 23 1.85 -6.76 -2.50
N ALA A 24 3.07 -6.25 -2.59
CA ALA A 24 4.26 -7.06 -2.73
C ALA A 24 4.50 -7.99 -1.53
N ARG A 25 4.02 -7.61 -0.34
CA ARG A 25 4.07 -8.46 0.85
C ARG A 25 2.95 -9.49 0.90
N LEU A 26 1.79 -9.17 0.35
CA LEU A 26 0.60 -10.03 0.42
C LEU A 26 0.60 -11.12 -0.65
N VAL A 27 0.99 -10.80 -1.86
CA VAL A 27 0.93 -11.73 -2.99
C VAL A 27 1.69 -13.05 -2.74
N PRO A 28 2.91 -13.05 -2.15
CA PRO A 28 3.63 -14.29 -1.89
C PRO A 28 2.98 -15.23 -0.87
N LEU A 29 1.98 -14.74 -0.12
CA LEU A 29 1.30 -15.55 0.90
C LEU A 29 0.31 -16.55 0.32
N VAL A 30 -0.01 -16.41 -0.96
CA VAL A 30 -0.93 -17.30 -1.67
C VAL A 30 -0.26 -17.90 -2.90
N PRO A 31 -0.74 -19.06 -3.41
CA PRO A 31 -0.19 -19.64 -4.63
C PRO A 31 -0.29 -18.69 -5.83
N PRO A 32 0.60 -18.84 -6.84
CA PRO A 32 0.56 -17.99 -8.04
C PRO A 32 -0.82 -17.97 -8.71
N ARG A 33 -1.19 -16.81 -9.23
CA ARG A 33 -2.47 -16.60 -9.95
C ARG A 33 -3.72 -16.80 -9.09
N ARG A 34 -3.59 -16.63 -7.77
CA ARG A 34 -4.71 -16.73 -6.82
C ARG A 34 -5.01 -15.39 -6.15
N THR A 35 -4.56 -14.28 -6.74
CA THR A 35 -4.80 -12.94 -6.22
C THR A 35 -5.71 -12.18 -7.17
N VAL A 36 -6.75 -11.58 -6.61
CA VAL A 36 -7.65 -10.66 -7.32
C VAL A 36 -7.61 -9.32 -6.61
N VAL A 37 -7.44 -8.25 -7.36
CA VAL A 37 -7.46 -6.89 -6.84
C VAL A 37 -8.67 -6.17 -7.40
N VAL A 38 -9.45 -5.58 -6.49
CA VAL A 38 -10.68 -4.87 -6.84
C VAL A 38 -10.54 -3.42 -6.42
N LEU A 39 -10.86 -2.49 -7.33
CA LEU A 39 -10.96 -1.07 -7.02
C LEU A 39 -12.27 -0.83 -6.28
N GLU A 40 -12.20 -0.23 -5.11
CA GLU A 40 -13.39 0.10 -4.32
C GLU A 40 -13.31 1.52 -3.82
N GLY A 41 -12.53 2.16 -3.32
CA GLY A 41 -12.40 3.55 -2.90
C GLY A 41 -11.26 4.27 -3.64
N GLY A 42 -11.30 5.57 -3.56
CA GLY A 42 -10.32 6.44 -4.16
C GLY A 42 -10.97 7.55 -4.97
N TYR A 43 -10.78 8.80 -4.55
CA TYR A 43 -11.55 9.94 -5.05
C TYR A 43 -10.66 11.09 -5.56
N ASP A 44 -9.35 10.89 -5.58
CA ASP A 44 -8.42 11.73 -6.31
C ASP A 44 -7.95 10.97 -7.55
N LEU A 45 -8.25 11.49 -8.73
CA LEU A 45 -8.02 10.77 -9.99
C LEU A 45 -6.54 10.47 -10.24
N ASP A 46 -5.66 11.39 -9.91
CA ASP A 46 -4.22 11.19 -10.09
C ASP A 46 -3.70 10.13 -9.12
N ALA A 47 -4.17 10.16 -7.86
CA ALA A 47 -3.83 9.16 -6.87
C ALA A 47 -4.29 7.76 -7.29
N VAL A 48 -5.50 7.64 -7.82
CA VAL A 48 -6.03 6.36 -8.32
C VAL A 48 -5.18 5.85 -9.49
N ALA A 49 -4.83 6.72 -10.43
CA ALA A 49 -4.01 6.35 -11.59
C ALA A 49 -2.62 5.87 -11.16
N GLU A 50 -1.94 6.62 -10.30
CA GLU A 50 -0.59 6.28 -9.83
C GLU A 50 -0.58 5.02 -8.96
N SER A 51 -1.56 4.89 -8.06
CA SER A 51 -1.67 3.72 -7.18
C SER A 51 -2.00 2.46 -7.96
N SER A 52 -2.91 2.55 -8.91
CA SER A 52 -3.27 1.43 -9.79
C SER A 52 -2.08 0.98 -10.63
N ALA A 53 -1.32 1.92 -11.17
CA ALA A 53 -0.11 1.61 -11.95
C ALA A 53 0.96 0.93 -11.07
N ALA A 54 1.15 1.41 -9.85
CA ALA A 54 2.11 0.84 -8.90
C ALA A 54 1.73 -0.60 -8.51
N VAL A 55 0.47 -0.84 -8.20
CA VAL A 55 -0.04 -2.18 -7.86
C VAL A 55 0.04 -3.11 -9.06
N ALA A 56 -0.38 -2.66 -10.25
CA ALA A 56 -0.25 -3.45 -11.47
C ALA A 56 1.20 -3.79 -11.79
N GLY A 57 2.13 -2.88 -11.51
CA GLY A 57 3.56 -3.12 -11.66
C GLY A 57 4.06 -4.27 -10.81
N VAL A 58 3.57 -4.40 -9.58
CA VAL A 58 3.88 -5.55 -8.71
C VAL A 58 3.28 -6.84 -9.26
N LEU A 59 2.01 -6.82 -9.63
CA LEU A 59 1.31 -8.01 -10.10
C LEU A 59 1.88 -8.55 -11.42
N THR A 60 2.39 -7.69 -12.27
CA THR A 60 2.96 -8.05 -13.59
C THR A 60 4.47 -8.25 -13.57
N GLY A 61 5.14 -7.87 -12.49
CA GLY A 61 6.60 -7.92 -12.39
C GLY A 61 7.32 -6.81 -13.16
N VAL A 62 6.60 -5.82 -13.68
CA VAL A 62 7.19 -4.70 -14.44
C VAL A 62 7.90 -3.70 -13.52
N GLY A 63 7.45 -3.57 -12.27
CA GLY A 63 8.11 -2.70 -11.29
C GLY A 63 7.87 -1.21 -11.49
N THR A 64 6.78 -0.82 -12.12
CA THR A 64 6.41 0.59 -12.29
C THR A 64 6.11 1.24 -10.94
N ARG A 65 6.80 2.34 -10.65
CA ARG A 65 6.59 3.11 -9.42
C ARG A 65 6.47 4.60 -9.73
N PRO A 66 5.27 5.07 -10.06
CA PRO A 66 5.05 6.51 -10.36
C PRO A 66 5.32 7.40 -9.16
N GLU A 67 5.25 6.86 -7.95
CA GLU A 67 5.49 7.58 -6.72
C GLU A 67 6.21 6.67 -5.73
N SER A 68 7.18 7.23 -5.00
CA SER A 68 7.94 6.48 -4.00
C SER A 68 7.10 6.14 -2.77
N ALA A 69 7.50 5.11 -2.04
CA ALA A 69 6.94 4.82 -0.73
C ALA A 69 7.19 5.99 0.22
N SER A 70 6.25 6.21 1.14
CA SER A 70 6.41 7.17 2.22
C SER A 70 7.35 6.64 3.30
N ALA A 71 7.84 7.54 4.16
CA ALA A 71 8.69 7.18 5.29
C ALA A 71 8.24 7.94 6.53
N GLY A 72 7.95 7.21 7.60
CA GLY A 72 7.47 7.81 8.85
C GLY A 72 6.07 8.39 8.72
N GLY A 73 5.81 9.51 9.40
CA GLY A 73 4.54 10.20 9.35
C GLY A 73 3.61 9.85 10.51
N PRO A 74 2.34 10.32 10.47
CA PRO A 74 1.38 10.07 11.53
C PRO A 74 1.18 8.56 11.78
N GLY A 75 1.24 8.15 13.03
CA GLY A 75 1.06 6.75 13.41
C GLY A 75 2.34 5.92 13.45
N ALA A 76 3.48 6.44 12.99
CA ALA A 76 4.74 5.69 13.02
C ALA A 76 5.15 5.34 14.46
N ASP A 77 4.95 6.23 15.41
CA ASP A 77 5.20 6.01 16.84
C ASP A 77 4.28 4.93 17.42
N VAL A 78 3.04 4.88 16.99
CA VAL A 78 2.07 3.84 17.40
C VAL A 78 2.51 2.48 16.86
N GLY A 79 2.95 2.43 15.61
CA GLY A 79 3.49 1.21 15.00
C GLY A 79 4.72 0.71 15.74
N GLU A 80 5.61 1.60 16.14
CA GLU A 80 6.80 1.25 16.92
C GLU A 80 6.42 0.72 18.31
N ALA A 81 5.47 1.37 18.98
CA ALA A 81 4.97 0.91 20.28
C ALA A 81 4.32 -0.49 20.16
N ALA A 82 3.55 -0.73 19.11
CA ALA A 82 2.94 -2.03 18.88
C ALA A 82 4.01 -3.11 18.65
N ARG A 83 5.06 -2.79 17.89
CA ARG A 83 6.16 -3.72 17.67
C ARG A 83 6.86 -4.10 18.98
N ARG A 84 7.07 -3.15 19.88
CA ARG A 84 7.67 -3.41 21.20
C ARG A 84 6.82 -4.34 22.03
N LEU A 85 5.49 -4.25 21.93
CA LEU A 85 4.57 -5.10 22.67
C LEU A 85 4.47 -6.52 22.10
N HIS A 86 4.47 -6.63 20.78
CA HIS A 86 4.16 -7.89 20.10
C HIS A 86 5.37 -8.53 19.41
N GLY A 87 6.52 -7.87 19.44
CA GLY A 87 7.74 -8.33 18.76
C GLY A 87 7.69 -8.14 17.25
N ASP A 88 8.74 -8.60 16.58
CA ASP A 88 8.94 -8.46 15.13
C ASP A 88 8.49 -9.69 14.34
N GLY A 89 7.68 -10.55 14.93
CA GLY A 89 7.15 -11.73 14.25
C GLY A 89 6.23 -11.37 13.09
N PRO A 90 6.00 -12.29 12.16
CA PRO A 90 5.07 -12.05 11.06
C PRO A 90 3.65 -11.86 11.59
N LEU A 91 2.93 -10.90 11.02
CA LEU A 91 1.53 -10.64 11.36
C LEU A 91 0.58 -11.65 10.70
N LEU A 92 1.05 -12.33 9.68
CA LEU A 92 0.28 -13.30 8.90
C LEU A 92 0.99 -14.64 8.83
#